data_90f2247490957d9a691f30da0f5e9d0d
#
_entry.id   90f2247490957d9a691f30da0f5e9d0d
#
_cell.length_a   1.000
_cell.length_b   1.000
_cell.length_c   1.000
_cell.angle_alpha   90.00
_cell.angle_beta   90.00
_cell.angle_gamma   90.00
#
_symmetry.space_group_name_H-M   'P 1'
#
loop_
_entity.id
_entity.type
_entity.pdbx_description
1 polymer ?
#
loop_
_entity_poly.entity_id
_entity_poly.type
_entity_poly.pdbx_seq_one_letter_code
_entity_poly.pdbx_strand_id
1 'polypeptide(L)'
;RPVNVMGATKQIAERIILHLQEEYPNTSFGAVRFGNVLGSSGSVIPLFKRQLENGEPLTLTDQDVTRYFMTIPEAVQLILKASILDSFPGQVAMLDMGEPIKILDLARNLLRLSGRQFRMGENVIVTGLRPGEKMHEELAAPDETVHATEERRVFLVETPEEFSEIPYGLRVSLGNADGLALLDFLVAEFGAAENQPSALKELGATLTMSGSKMEQEA
;
A
#
# COMPACT_ATOMS: atom_id res chain seq x y z
N ARG A 1 -2.69 5.57 7.50
CA ARG A 1 -1.91 4.96 8.63
C ARG A 1 -1.51 3.53 8.24
N PRO A 2 -0.21 3.22 8.14
CA PRO A 2 0.24 1.87 7.80
C PRO A 2 -0.07 0.89 8.94
N VAL A 3 -0.50 -0.31 8.59
CA VAL A 3 -0.77 -1.42 9.52
C VAL A 3 0.21 -2.57 9.31
N ASN A 4 1.17 -2.39 8.40
CA ASN A 4 2.22 -3.36 8.11
C ASN A 4 3.46 -2.65 7.53
N VAL A 5 4.59 -3.37 7.46
CA VAL A 5 5.89 -2.85 6.98
C VAL A 5 5.79 -2.31 5.55
N MET A 6 5.10 -3.00 4.66
CA MET A 6 4.94 -2.56 3.26
C MET A 6 4.20 -1.21 3.18
N GLY A 7 3.16 -1.01 3.99
CA GLY A 7 2.46 0.27 4.09
C GLY A 7 3.38 1.38 4.62
N ALA A 8 4.19 1.06 5.64
CA ALA A 8 5.16 1.99 6.22
C ALA A 8 6.22 2.43 5.19
N THR A 9 6.78 1.49 4.41
CA THR A 9 7.76 1.85 3.37
C THR A 9 7.16 2.75 2.29
N LYS A 10 5.90 2.55 1.91
CA LYS A 10 5.20 3.44 0.96
C LYS A 10 5.00 4.84 1.53
N GLN A 11 4.60 4.95 2.80
CA GLN A 11 4.44 6.24 3.46
C GLN A 11 5.77 6.99 3.56
N ILE A 12 6.87 6.30 3.86
CA ILE A 12 8.21 6.89 3.87
C ILE A 12 8.61 7.38 2.48
N ALA A 13 8.40 6.57 1.45
CA ALA A 13 8.69 6.97 0.08
C ALA A 13 7.91 8.23 -0.33
N GLU A 14 6.65 8.34 0.07
CA GLU A 14 5.83 9.53 -0.15
C GLU A 14 6.44 10.76 0.54
N ARG A 15 6.81 10.66 1.83
CA ARG A 15 7.47 11.76 2.56
C ARG A 15 8.80 12.19 1.91
N ILE A 16 9.60 11.23 1.46
CA ILE A 16 10.86 11.53 0.75
C ILE A 16 10.58 12.34 -0.51
N ILE A 17 9.61 11.94 -1.32
CA ILE A 17 9.24 12.63 -2.55
C ILE A 17 8.79 14.07 -2.27
N LEU A 18 7.95 14.28 -1.25
CA LEU A 18 7.49 15.62 -0.87
C LEU A 18 8.65 16.51 -0.40
N HIS A 19 9.55 15.97 0.41
CA HIS A 19 10.74 16.69 0.88
C HIS A 19 11.71 17.07 -0.27
N LEU A 20 11.87 16.20 -1.27
CA LEU A 20 12.71 16.48 -2.43
C LEU A 20 12.21 17.69 -3.23
N GLN A 21 10.93 18.02 -3.20
CA GLN A 21 10.40 19.23 -3.84
C GLN A 21 11.00 20.51 -3.24
N GLU A 22 11.19 20.54 -1.92
CA GLU A 22 11.80 21.68 -1.23
C GLU A 22 13.29 21.80 -1.56
N GLU A 23 13.99 20.66 -1.60
CA GLU A 23 15.44 20.60 -1.83
C GLU A 23 15.79 20.87 -3.30
N TYR A 24 14.93 20.48 -4.25
CA TYR A 24 15.15 20.60 -5.69
C TYR A 24 14.02 21.36 -6.41
N PRO A 25 13.89 22.68 -6.22
CA PRO A 25 12.75 23.47 -6.72
C PRO A 25 12.63 23.53 -8.25
N ASN A 26 13.70 23.19 -8.99
CA ASN A 26 13.70 23.13 -10.45
C ASN A 26 13.18 21.81 -11.03
N THR A 27 12.87 20.83 -10.19
CA THR A 27 12.29 19.54 -10.56
C THR A 27 10.92 19.40 -9.90
N SER A 28 9.91 19.04 -10.66
CA SER A 28 8.58 18.80 -10.11
C SER A 28 8.50 17.40 -9.51
N PHE A 29 8.36 17.31 -8.20
CA PHE A 29 8.12 16.06 -7.47
C PHE A 29 6.70 16.05 -6.92
N GLY A 30 6.06 14.89 -6.95
CA GLY A 30 4.75 14.66 -6.33
C GLY A 30 4.50 13.17 -6.22
N ALA A 31 3.60 12.79 -5.36
CA ALA A 31 3.18 11.40 -5.17
C ALA A 31 1.75 11.19 -5.64
N VAL A 32 1.43 9.97 -6.11
CA VAL A 32 0.08 9.62 -6.55
C VAL A 32 -0.39 8.38 -5.81
N ARG A 33 -1.53 8.50 -5.13
CA ARG A 33 -2.20 7.38 -4.45
C ARG A 33 -3.35 6.85 -5.30
N PHE A 34 -3.39 5.56 -5.50
CA PHE A 34 -4.50 4.85 -6.13
C PHE A 34 -4.58 3.41 -5.60
N GLY A 35 -5.74 2.77 -5.78
CA GLY A 35 -5.98 1.40 -5.34
C GLY A 35 -5.40 0.36 -6.28
N ASN A 36 -6.04 -0.81 -6.36
CA ASN A 36 -5.53 -1.93 -7.12
C ASN A 36 -5.69 -1.70 -8.64
N VAL A 37 -4.72 -2.19 -9.40
CA VAL A 37 -4.77 -2.16 -10.86
C VAL A 37 -5.06 -3.57 -11.38
N LEU A 38 -6.07 -3.68 -12.23
CA LEU A 38 -6.51 -4.96 -12.82
C LEU A 38 -5.39 -5.61 -13.62
N GLY A 39 -5.10 -6.88 -13.31
CA GLY A 39 -4.09 -7.65 -14.03
C GLY A 39 -2.64 -7.38 -13.62
N SER A 40 -2.40 -6.59 -12.57
CA SER A 40 -1.06 -6.40 -12.01
C SER A 40 -0.50 -7.71 -11.46
N SER A 41 0.85 -7.87 -11.51
CA SER A 41 1.54 -9.04 -11.00
C SER A 41 1.25 -9.28 -9.52
N GLY A 42 0.90 -10.52 -9.14
CA GLY A 42 0.57 -10.88 -7.75
C GLY A 42 -0.80 -10.43 -7.26
N SER A 43 -1.63 -9.79 -8.12
CA SER A 43 -2.99 -9.38 -7.73
C SER A 43 -3.98 -10.56 -7.71
N VAL A 44 -5.16 -10.31 -7.13
CA VAL A 44 -6.19 -11.34 -6.91
C VAL A 44 -6.71 -11.98 -8.21
N ILE A 45 -6.81 -11.23 -9.31
CA ILE A 45 -7.31 -11.78 -10.59
C ILE A 45 -6.37 -12.83 -11.19
N PRO A 46 -5.07 -12.58 -11.36
CA PRO A 46 -4.11 -13.63 -11.73
C PRO A 46 -4.10 -14.84 -10.80
N LEU A 47 -4.23 -14.61 -9.48
CA LEU A 47 -4.35 -15.69 -8.51
C LEU A 47 -5.58 -16.56 -8.80
N PHE A 48 -6.75 -15.96 -8.93
CA PHE A 48 -8.00 -16.66 -9.20
C PHE A 48 -7.98 -17.41 -10.54
N LYS A 49 -7.41 -16.80 -11.59
CA LYS A 49 -7.24 -17.48 -12.89
C LYS A 49 -6.40 -18.74 -12.76
N ARG A 50 -5.24 -18.66 -12.10
CA ARG A 50 -4.38 -19.80 -11.86
C ARG A 50 -5.08 -20.89 -11.04
N GLN A 51 -5.82 -20.53 -10.00
CA GLN A 51 -6.61 -21.50 -9.21
C GLN A 51 -7.68 -22.18 -10.05
N LEU A 52 -8.38 -21.44 -10.92
CA LEU A 52 -9.37 -22.01 -11.85
C LEU A 52 -8.73 -22.97 -12.86
N GLU A 53 -7.60 -22.61 -13.43
CA GLU A 53 -6.84 -23.43 -14.38
C GLU A 53 -6.37 -24.75 -13.75
N ASN A 54 -5.93 -24.69 -12.49
CA ASN A 54 -5.50 -25.87 -11.74
C ASN A 54 -6.67 -26.69 -11.17
N GLY A 55 -7.92 -26.26 -11.31
CA GLY A 55 -9.06 -26.91 -10.68
C GLY A 55 -9.13 -26.74 -9.17
N GLU A 56 -8.39 -25.79 -8.62
CA GLU A 56 -8.36 -25.44 -7.21
C GLU A 56 -9.55 -24.55 -6.83
N PRO A 57 -9.99 -24.51 -5.57
CA PRO A 57 -10.96 -23.54 -5.09
C PRO A 57 -10.35 -22.13 -5.09
N LEU A 58 -11.18 -21.11 -5.34
CA LEU A 58 -10.80 -19.72 -5.17
C LEU A 58 -10.67 -19.39 -3.69
N THR A 59 -9.57 -18.75 -3.29
CA THR A 59 -9.32 -18.41 -1.89
C THR A 59 -9.55 -16.93 -1.63
N LEU A 60 -10.36 -16.63 -0.61
CA LEU A 60 -10.66 -15.29 -0.10
C LEU A 60 -10.13 -15.15 1.31
N THR A 61 -9.63 -14.01 1.67
CA THR A 61 -9.22 -13.73 3.05
C THR A 61 -10.42 -13.44 3.94
N ASP A 62 -11.45 -12.79 3.41
CA ASP A 62 -12.75 -12.61 4.08
C ASP A 62 -13.86 -12.35 3.04
N GLN A 63 -15.12 -12.62 3.40
CA GLN A 63 -16.29 -12.45 2.52
C GLN A 63 -16.63 -10.96 2.27
N ASP A 64 -16.30 -10.09 3.21
CA ASP A 64 -16.64 -8.67 3.18
C ASP A 64 -15.47 -7.77 2.75
N VAL A 65 -14.31 -8.35 2.47
CA VAL A 65 -13.16 -7.61 1.95
C VAL A 65 -13.52 -6.89 0.66
N THR A 66 -13.28 -5.58 0.65
CA THR A 66 -13.44 -4.73 -0.55
C THR A 66 -12.11 -4.16 -1.00
N ARG A 67 -11.97 -3.94 -2.30
CA ARG A 67 -10.83 -3.25 -2.91
C ARG A 67 -11.31 -2.33 -4.02
N TYR A 68 -10.58 -1.24 -4.22
CA TYR A 68 -10.75 -0.40 -5.38
C TYR A 68 -10.01 -0.98 -6.57
N PHE A 69 -10.58 -0.85 -7.76
CA PHE A 69 -9.96 -1.33 -8.99
C PHE A 69 -10.04 -0.30 -10.11
N MET A 70 -8.95 -0.18 -10.87
CA MET A 70 -8.94 0.50 -12.16
C MET A 70 -8.10 -0.28 -13.16
N THR A 71 -8.22 0.06 -14.43
CA THR A 71 -7.40 -0.53 -15.49
C THR A 71 -6.02 0.13 -15.55
N ILE A 72 -5.01 -0.56 -16.09
CA ILE A 72 -3.68 0.02 -16.31
C ILE A 72 -3.73 1.28 -17.19
N PRO A 73 -4.41 1.29 -18.37
CA PRO A 73 -4.51 2.49 -19.18
C PRO A 73 -5.16 3.67 -18.46
N GLU A 74 -6.19 3.41 -17.65
CA GLU A 74 -6.86 4.43 -16.85
C GLU A 74 -5.92 5.01 -15.80
N ALA A 75 -5.21 4.18 -15.04
CA ALA A 75 -4.21 4.63 -14.07
C ALA A 75 -3.13 5.49 -14.72
N VAL A 76 -2.57 5.04 -15.85
CA VAL A 76 -1.54 5.78 -16.60
C VAL A 76 -2.06 7.16 -17.05
N GLN A 77 -3.26 7.20 -17.63
CA GLN A 77 -3.84 8.49 -18.06
C GLN A 77 -4.04 9.46 -16.89
N LEU A 78 -4.55 8.97 -15.76
CA LEU A 78 -4.78 9.83 -14.59
C LEU A 78 -3.47 10.28 -13.93
N ILE A 79 -2.45 9.42 -13.89
CA ILE A 79 -1.11 9.81 -13.41
C ILE A 79 -0.52 10.91 -14.29
N LEU A 80 -0.57 10.76 -15.62
CA LEU A 80 -0.10 11.79 -16.55
C LEU A 80 -0.86 13.10 -16.39
N LYS A 81 -2.19 13.05 -16.20
CA LYS A 81 -2.99 14.24 -15.94
C LYS A 81 -2.63 14.89 -14.61
N ALA A 82 -2.44 14.10 -13.54
CA ALA A 82 -1.98 14.64 -12.27
C ALA A 82 -0.63 15.35 -12.40
N SER A 83 0.32 14.76 -13.14
CA SER A 83 1.68 15.28 -13.26
C SER A 83 1.80 16.63 -14.01
N ILE A 84 0.77 17.03 -14.75
CA ILE A 84 0.75 18.32 -15.47
C ILE A 84 -0.08 19.41 -14.77
N LEU A 85 -0.68 19.11 -13.61
CA LEU A 85 -1.37 20.13 -12.82
C LEU A 85 -0.35 21.09 -12.20
N ASP A 86 -0.58 22.38 -12.34
CA ASP A 86 0.28 23.42 -11.74
C ASP A 86 0.35 23.28 -10.21
N SER A 87 -0.69 22.75 -9.59
CA SER A 87 -0.80 22.49 -8.15
C SER A 87 -0.19 21.18 -7.68
N PHE A 88 0.36 20.32 -8.57
CA PHE A 88 0.86 19.01 -8.22
C PHE A 88 2.25 19.00 -7.54
N PRO A 89 3.20 19.88 -7.87
CA PRO A 89 4.51 19.87 -7.23
C PRO A 89 4.42 20.00 -5.70
N GLY A 90 5.09 19.11 -4.99
CA GLY A 90 5.08 19.08 -3.52
C GLY A 90 3.77 18.53 -2.91
N GLN A 91 2.90 17.93 -3.71
CA GLN A 91 1.60 17.44 -3.25
C GLN A 91 1.45 15.93 -3.43
N VAL A 92 0.47 15.40 -2.73
CA VAL A 92 -0.03 14.04 -2.93
C VAL A 92 -1.32 14.10 -3.73
N ALA A 93 -1.33 13.51 -4.91
CA ALA A 93 -2.55 13.35 -5.68
C ALA A 93 -3.21 12.00 -5.35
N MET A 94 -4.52 11.99 -5.24
CA MET A 94 -5.35 10.80 -5.09
C MET A 94 -6.23 10.65 -6.33
N LEU A 95 -6.23 9.45 -6.92
CA LEU A 95 -7.07 9.16 -8.08
C LEU A 95 -8.45 8.69 -7.63
N ASP A 96 -9.48 9.17 -8.33
CA ASP A 96 -10.85 8.67 -8.17
C ASP A 96 -10.92 7.21 -8.65
N MET A 97 -11.13 6.32 -7.71
CA MET A 97 -11.23 4.88 -7.95
C MET A 97 -12.68 4.38 -8.16
N GLY A 98 -13.66 5.28 -8.05
CA GLY A 98 -15.07 4.90 -8.03
C GLY A 98 -15.45 4.08 -6.78
N GLU A 99 -16.43 3.17 -6.96
CA GLU A 99 -16.91 2.36 -5.85
C GLU A 99 -16.02 1.14 -5.56
N PRO A 100 -15.82 0.79 -4.29
CA PRO A 100 -15.08 -0.41 -3.92
C PRO A 100 -15.84 -1.68 -4.28
N ILE A 101 -15.14 -2.69 -4.79
CA ILE A 101 -15.70 -3.97 -5.22
C ILE A 101 -15.41 -5.04 -4.18
N LYS A 102 -16.44 -5.82 -3.78
CA LYS A 102 -16.25 -7.01 -2.96
C LYS A 102 -15.46 -8.07 -3.72
N ILE A 103 -14.40 -8.60 -3.11
CA ILE A 103 -13.58 -9.65 -3.72
C ILE A 103 -14.40 -10.94 -3.92
N LEU A 104 -15.39 -11.18 -3.06
CA LEU A 104 -16.36 -12.27 -3.23
C LEU A 104 -17.17 -12.15 -4.54
N ASP A 105 -17.60 -10.94 -4.92
CA ASP A 105 -18.35 -10.73 -6.16
C ASP A 105 -17.47 -10.91 -7.40
N LEU A 106 -16.19 -10.52 -7.29
CA LEU A 106 -15.19 -10.80 -8.31
C LEU A 106 -15.01 -12.31 -8.51
N ALA A 107 -14.87 -13.07 -7.43
CA ALA A 107 -14.76 -14.54 -7.46
C ALA A 107 -16.01 -15.18 -8.10
N ARG A 108 -17.20 -14.74 -7.70
CA ARG A 108 -18.49 -15.20 -8.25
C ARG A 108 -18.59 -14.94 -9.76
N ASN A 109 -18.20 -13.77 -10.20
CA ASN A 109 -18.21 -13.40 -11.62
C ASN A 109 -17.20 -14.24 -12.44
N LEU A 110 -16.00 -14.48 -11.92
CA LEU A 110 -15.00 -15.31 -12.60
C LEU A 110 -15.44 -16.77 -12.71
N LEU A 111 -16.05 -17.36 -11.67
CA LEU A 111 -16.62 -18.69 -11.74
C LEU A 111 -17.71 -18.77 -12.81
N ARG A 112 -18.63 -17.79 -12.84
CA ARG A 112 -19.70 -17.72 -13.85
C ARG A 112 -19.15 -17.65 -15.27
N LEU A 113 -18.14 -16.81 -15.50
CA LEU A 113 -17.48 -16.67 -16.80
C LEU A 113 -16.74 -17.96 -17.21
N SER A 114 -16.31 -18.77 -16.25
CA SER A 114 -15.67 -20.07 -16.47
C SER A 114 -16.69 -21.22 -16.61
N GLY A 115 -18.00 -20.93 -16.66
CA GLY A 115 -19.07 -21.93 -16.73
C GLY A 115 -19.29 -22.71 -15.45
N ARG A 116 -18.73 -22.27 -14.32
CA ARG A 116 -18.84 -22.94 -13.01
C ARG A 116 -19.87 -22.24 -12.12
N GLN A 117 -20.61 -23.01 -11.34
CA GLN A 117 -21.52 -22.48 -10.33
C GLN A 117 -20.73 -22.09 -9.09
N PHE A 118 -21.10 -20.96 -8.48
CA PHE A 118 -20.54 -20.52 -7.20
C PHE A 118 -21.05 -21.41 -6.06
N ARG A 119 -20.15 -21.97 -5.25
CA ARG A 119 -20.45 -22.80 -4.07
C ARG A 119 -19.47 -22.48 -2.95
N MET A 120 -19.96 -21.77 -1.93
CA MET A 120 -19.17 -21.48 -0.73
C MET A 120 -18.81 -22.79 -0.01
N GLY A 121 -17.54 -22.92 0.42
CA GLY A 121 -17.03 -24.14 1.07
C GLY A 121 -16.58 -25.26 0.12
N GLU A 122 -16.95 -25.18 -1.18
CA GLU A 122 -16.49 -26.15 -2.20
C GLU A 122 -15.46 -25.50 -3.13
N ASN A 123 -15.89 -24.54 -3.95
CA ASN A 123 -15.02 -23.89 -4.93
C ASN A 123 -14.69 -22.43 -4.59
N VAL A 124 -15.15 -21.94 -3.44
CA VAL A 124 -14.74 -20.68 -2.81
C VAL A 124 -14.52 -20.94 -1.32
N ILE A 125 -13.31 -20.69 -0.84
CA ILE A 125 -12.89 -20.96 0.54
C ILE A 125 -12.41 -19.65 1.18
N VAL A 126 -12.83 -19.40 2.44
CA VAL A 126 -12.34 -18.28 3.25
C VAL A 126 -11.16 -18.76 4.09
N THR A 127 -10.02 -18.07 3.97
CA THR A 127 -8.75 -18.44 4.62
C THR A 127 -8.46 -17.67 5.90
N GLY A 128 -9.20 -16.60 6.15
CA GLY A 128 -8.92 -15.62 7.20
C GLY A 128 -8.03 -14.48 6.72
N LEU A 129 -8.20 -13.30 7.35
CA LEU A 129 -7.35 -12.13 7.09
C LEU A 129 -5.92 -12.40 7.53
N ARG A 130 -4.97 -11.94 6.75
CA ARG A 130 -3.55 -11.98 7.11
C ARG A 130 -3.25 -10.90 8.15
N PRO A 131 -2.24 -11.07 9.01
CA PRO A 131 -1.77 -10.01 9.88
C PRO A 131 -1.47 -8.73 9.10
N GLY A 132 -2.06 -7.60 9.51
CA GLY A 132 -1.91 -6.32 8.83
C GLY A 132 -2.65 -6.18 7.49
N GLU A 133 -3.57 -7.08 7.16
CA GLU A 133 -4.48 -6.91 6.01
C GLU A 133 -5.71 -6.11 6.44
N LYS A 134 -6.04 -5.05 5.70
CA LYS A 134 -7.23 -4.23 5.92
C LYS A 134 -8.47 -4.86 5.26
N MET A 135 -9.61 -4.83 5.94
CA MET A 135 -10.91 -5.19 5.35
C MET A 135 -11.28 -4.29 4.18
N HIS A 136 -11.09 -2.98 4.37
CA HIS A 136 -11.36 -1.93 3.40
C HIS A 136 -10.12 -1.08 3.23
N GLU A 137 -9.77 -0.74 2.01
CA GLU A 137 -8.67 0.19 1.72
C GLU A 137 -9.14 1.64 1.88
N GLU A 138 -8.27 2.47 2.43
CA GLU A 138 -8.45 3.91 2.57
C GLU A 138 -7.37 4.59 1.73
N LEU A 139 -7.79 5.48 0.83
CA LEU A 139 -6.87 6.25 -0.03
C LEU A 139 -6.46 7.57 0.64
N ALA A 140 -7.30 8.12 1.48
CA ALA A 140 -7.01 9.24 2.37
C ALA A 140 -7.23 8.81 3.83
N ALA A 141 -6.42 9.31 4.74
CA ALA A 141 -6.60 9.11 6.18
C ALA A 141 -7.71 10.02 6.72
N PRO A 142 -8.34 9.70 7.87
CA PRO A 142 -9.41 10.54 8.45
C PRO A 142 -8.98 11.96 8.83
N ASP A 143 -7.69 12.16 9.07
CA ASP A 143 -7.05 13.42 9.43
C ASP A 143 -6.47 14.18 8.22
N GLU A 144 -6.63 13.66 7.01
CA GLU A 144 -6.26 14.32 5.76
C GLU A 144 -7.44 15.05 5.13
N THR A 145 -7.17 16.20 4.52
CA THR A 145 -8.19 16.95 3.77
C THR A 145 -8.03 16.70 2.29
N VAL A 146 -9.15 16.42 1.60
CA VAL A 146 -9.16 16.11 0.17
C VAL A 146 -9.76 17.29 -0.61
N HIS A 147 -9.00 17.80 -1.56
CA HIS A 147 -9.36 18.94 -2.40
C HIS A 147 -9.59 18.51 -3.86
N ALA A 148 -10.67 18.99 -4.46
CA ALA A 148 -10.90 18.81 -5.89
C ALA A 148 -9.92 19.62 -6.72
N THR A 149 -9.56 19.10 -7.90
CA THR A 149 -8.74 19.82 -8.90
C THR A 149 -9.56 20.14 -10.16
N GLU A 150 -8.96 20.84 -11.11
CA GLU A 150 -9.53 21.04 -12.44
C GLU A 150 -9.68 19.72 -13.23
N GLU A 151 -8.87 18.72 -12.94
CA GLU A 151 -9.05 17.37 -13.49
C GLU A 151 -10.03 16.58 -12.63
N ARG A 152 -11.22 16.34 -13.17
CA ARG A 152 -12.38 15.80 -12.44
C ARG A 152 -12.12 14.52 -11.63
N ARG A 153 -11.14 13.70 -12.03
CA ARG A 153 -10.83 12.41 -11.38
C ARG A 153 -9.50 12.41 -10.63
N VAL A 154 -8.95 13.60 -10.37
CA VAL A 154 -7.74 13.78 -9.59
C VAL A 154 -8.04 14.72 -8.43
N PHE A 155 -7.73 14.29 -7.24
CA PHE A 155 -7.85 15.07 -6.01
C PHE A 155 -6.46 15.33 -5.43
N LEU A 156 -6.25 16.44 -4.74
CA LEU A 156 -5.07 16.66 -3.92
C LEU A 156 -5.38 16.32 -2.47
N VAL A 157 -4.44 15.71 -1.80
CA VAL A 157 -4.54 15.32 -0.39
C VAL A 157 -3.60 16.20 0.40
N GLU A 158 -4.16 17.03 1.26
CA GLU A 158 -3.41 17.82 2.22
C GLU A 158 -3.11 16.95 3.44
N THR A 159 -1.82 16.70 3.64
CA THR A 159 -1.32 15.94 4.80
C THR A 159 -0.96 16.91 5.93
N PRO A 160 -1.17 16.53 7.21
CA PRO A 160 -0.72 17.34 8.35
C PRO A 160 0.77 17.69 8.26
N GLU A 161 1.15 18.91 8.68
CA GLU A 161 2.54 19.41 8.60
C GLU A 161 3.57 18.47 9.24
N GLU A 162 3.22 17.82 10.35
CA GLU A 162 4.07 16.83 11.01
C GLU A 162 4.49 15.63 10.13
N PHE A 163 3.81 15.43 9.00
CA PHE A 163 4.14 14.40 8.01
C PHE A 163 5.02 14.91 6.86
N SER A 164 5.25 16.21 6.73
CA SER A 164 6.10 16.77 5.66
C SER A 164 7.60 16.61 5.97
N GLU A 165 7.98 16.54 7.25
CA GLU A 165 9.38 16.38 7.64
C GLU A 165 9.85 14.92 7.54
N ILE A 166 11.06 14.72 6.99
CA ILE A 166 11.75 13.43 7.09
C ILE A 166 12.35 13.32 8.49
N PRO A 167 11.95 12.33 9.32
CA PRO A 167 12.53 12.15 10.63
C PRO A 167 14.05 12.02 10.57
N TYR A 168 14.74 12.61 11.54
CA TYR A 168 16.21 12.64 11.58
C TYR A 168 16.84 11.23 11.49
N GLY A 169 16.26 10.24 12.17
CA GLY A 169 16.71 8.85 12.11
C GLY A 169 16.64 8.25 10.71
N LEU A 170 15.60 8.58 9.94
CA LEU A 170 15.49 8.15 8.54
C LEU A 170 16.55 8.81 7.66
N ARG A 171 16.81 10.11 7.83
CA ARG A 171 17.88 10.81 7.08
C ARG A 171 19.25 10.19 7.34
N VAL A 172 19.56 9.87 8.59
CA VAL A 172 20.84 9.22 8.96
C VAL A 172 20.92 7.82 8.34
N SER A 173 19.87 7.04 8.44
CA SER A 173 19.84 5.67 7.88
C SER A 173 19.97 5.66 6.37
N LEU A 174 19.30 6.57 5.65
CA LEU A 174 19.42 6.70 4.20
C LEU A 174 20.81 7.18 3.79
N GLY A 175 21.39 8.15 4.52
CA GLY A 175 22.72 8.67 4.24
C GLY A 175 23.84 7.66 4.40
N ASN A 176 23.69 6.73 5.33
CA ASN A 176 24.67 5.69 5.63
C ASN A 176 24.41 4.39 4.83
N ALA A 177 23.33 4.30 4.07
CA ALA A 177 22.88 3.07 3.39
C ALA A 177 22.77 1.87 4.35
N ASP A 178 22.47 2.12 5.62
CA ASP A 178 22.37 1.12 6.67
C ASP A 178 20.94 0.58 6.75
N GLY A 179 20.77 -0.62 6.19
CA GLY A 179 19.46 -1.31 6.18
C GLY A 179 18.96 -1.70 7.58
N LEU A 180 19.85 -1.94 8.54
CA LEU A 180 19.48 -2.25 9.93
C LEU A 180 18.96 -1.01 10.64
N ALA A 181 19.64 0.12 10.52
CA ALA A 181 19.19 1.39 11.08
C ALA A 181 17.84 1.84 10.47
N LEU A 182 17.61 1.57 9.18
CA LEU A 182 16.32 1.80 8.57
C LEU A 182 15.23 0.91 9.16
N LEU A 183 15.53 -0.36 9.41
CA LEU A 183 14.59 -1.31 10.01
C LEU A 183 14.28 -0.94 11.47
N ASP A 184 15.29 -0.56 12.27
CA ASP A 184 15.11 -0.08 13.63
C ASP A 184 14.24 1.18 13.69
N PHE A 185 14.46 2.11 12.75
CA PHE A 185 13.60 3.28 12.58
C PHE A 185 12.16 2.89 12.25
N LEU A 186 11.95 1.95 11.31
CA LEU A 186 10.62 1.46 10.94
C LEU A 186 9.90 0.82 12.13
N VAL A 187 10.62 0.06 12.94
CA VAL A 187 10.09 -0.59 14.15
C VAL A 187 9.75 0.45 15.21
N ALA A 188 10.58 1.46 15.41
CA ALA A 188 10.35 2.50 16.41
C ALA A 188 9.15 3.40 16.06
N GLU A 189 9.06 3.86 14.80
CA GLU A 189 7.99 4.77 14.35
C GLU A 189 6.64 4.07 14.14
N PHE A 190 6.66 2.85 13.61
CA PHE A 190 5.44 2.13 13.21
C PHE A 190 5.18 0.89 14.07
N GLY A 191 6.14 0.48 14.89
CA GLY A 191 6.05 -0.69 15.75
C GLY A 191 5.27 -0.47 17.05
N ALA A 192 5.02 0.76 17.47
CA ALA A 192 4.33 1.10 18.69
C ALA A 192 2.80 0.99 18.62
N ALA A 193 2.21 0.69 17.44
CA ALA A 193 0.78 0.43 17.32
C ALA A 193 0.42 -0.90 18.05
N GLU A 194 -0.60 -0.86 18.89
CA GLU A 194 -1.02 -1.98 19.77
C GLU A 194 -1.37 -3.30 19.04
N ASN A 195 -1.38 -3.31 17.71
CA ASN A 195 -1.61 -4.47 16.84
C ASN A 195 -0.40 -4.83 15.99
N GLN A 196 0.79 -4.96 16.59
CA GLN A 196 1.96 -5.46 15.85
C GLN A 196 1.71 -6.86 15.31
N PRO A 197 1.95 -7.12 14.01
CA PRO A 197 2.10 -8.48 13.51
C PRO A 197 3.24 -9.17 14.29
N SER A 198 2.99 -10.39 14.78
CA SER A 198 4.00 -11.22 15.47
C SER A 198 5.33 -11.31 14.72
N ALA A 199 5.29 -11.24 13.38
CA ALA A 199 6.46 -11.21 12.52
C ALA A 199 7.41 -10.02 12.74
N LEU A 200 6.92 -8.83 13.12
CA LEU A 200 7.79 -7.68 13.45
C LEU A 200 8.45 -7.84 14.80
N LYS A 201 7.77 -8.46 15.79
CA LYS A 201 8.36 -8.82 17.08
C LYS A 201 9.44 -9.88 16.96
N GLU A 202 9.21 -10.90 16.12
CA GLU A 202 10.19 -11.96 15.86
C GLU A 202 11.40 -11.45 15.08
N LEU A 203 11.22 -10.55 14.10
CA LEU A 203 12.31 -9.93 13.36
C LEU A 203 13.16 -9.03 14.28
N GLY A 204 12.55 -8.20 15.10
CA GLY A 204 13.25 -7.35 16.08
C GLY A 204 14.01 -8.18 17.12
N ALA A 205 13.43 -9.27 17.65
CA ALA A 205 14.09 -10.18 18.57
C ALA A 205 15.25 -10.94 17.92
N THR A 206 15.12 -11.33 16.63
CA THR A 206 16.17 -12.04 15.90
C THR A 206 17.37 -11.12 15.60
N LEU A 207 17.12 -9.84 15.29
CA LEU A 207 18.16 -8.86 14.98
C LEU A 207 18.92 -8.40 16.24
N THR A 208 18.25 -8.22 17.37
CA THR A 208 18.91 -7.91 18.66
C THR A 208 19.80 -9.07 19.11
N MET A 209 19.43 -10.33 18.86
CA MET A 209 20.28 -11.48 19.18
C MET A 209 21.48 -11.63 18.22
N SER A 210 21.36 -11.19 16.96
CA SER A 210 22.46 -11.21 15.98
C SER A 210 23.50 -10.11 16.27
N GLY A 211 23.06 -8.90 16.66
CA GLY A 211 23.96 -7.80 17.03
C GLY A 211 24.82 -8.11 18.24
N SER A 212 24.25 -8.73 19.28
CA SER A 212 25.01 -9.10 20.49
C SER A 212 26.03 -10.22 20.28
N LYS A 213 25.92 -11.04 19.22
CA LYS A 213 26.92 -12.06 18.86
C LYS A 213 28.12 -11.49 18.11
N MET A 214 27.91 -10.44 17.30
CA MET A 214 29.01 -9.80 16.55
C MET A 214 29.90 -8.91 17.45
N GLU A 215 29.38 -8.38 18.55
CA GLU A 215 30.19 -7.62 19.54
C GLU A 215 31.03 -8.50 20.47
N GLN A 216 30.78 -9.83 20.52
CA GLN A 216 31.56 -10.75 21.34
C GLN A 216 32.68 -11.47 20.58
N GLU A 217 32.74 -11.33 19.25
CA GLU A 217 33.78 -11.92 18.40
C GLU A 217 34.74 -10.89 17.79
N ALA A 218 34.65 -9.61 18.16
CA ALA A 218 35.59 -8.53 17.82
C ALA A 218 36.41 -8.10 19.04
#